data_a0a1f20de2caf402d4cc51aaaaab4526
#
_entry.id   a0a1f20de2caf402d4cc51aaaaab4526
#
_cell.length_a   1.000
_cell.length_b   1.000
_cell.length_c   1.000
_cell.angle_alpha   90.00
_cell.angle_beta   90.00
_cell.angle_gamma   90.00
#
_symmetry.space_group_name_H-M   'P 1'
#
loop_
_entity.id
_entity.type
_entity.pdbx_description
1 polymer ?
#
loop_
_entity_poly.entity_id
_entity_poly.type
_entity_poly.pdbx_seq_one_letter_code
_entity_poly.pdbx_strand_id
1 'polypeptide(L)'
;MILCSIVALALVIERLVSLRGAKVAPDKLLDEVISITRTSLPSSDVVNKLAASSALGQVLAAGVRSVVAEPRLSERALRAVFENAGRVSVHRLERYLNTLGTIATAAPLLGLFGTVVGMIEIFGSQAPTGGSNPAQLAHGISVALYNTAFGLMIAIPALMFYRYFRGRVDGFTVDMEQAAERLVPHLMRFAVKSSA
;
A
#
# COMPACT_ATOMS: atom_id res chain seq x y z
N MET A 1 19.97 -10.53 7.39
CA MET A 1 19.69 -10.53 5.92
C MET A 1 18.63 -11.56 5.52
N ILE A 2 18.75 -12.84 5.89
CA ILE A 2 17.78 -13.90 5.54
C ILE A 2 16.35 -13.54 5.96
N LEU A 3 16.16 -13.08 7.20
CA LEU A 3 14.84 -12.65 7.69
C LEU A 3 14.24 -11.52 6.83
N CYS A 4 15.03 -10.51 6.49
CA CYS A 4 14.58 -9.40 5.62
C CYS A 4 14.16 -9.91 4.23
N SER A 5 14.90 -10.86 3.66
CA SER A 5 14.58 -11.46 2.36
C SER A 5 13.24 -12.22 2.41
N ILE A 6 13.04 -13.05 3.44
CA ILE A 6 11.79 -13.82 3.60
C ILE A 6 10.61 -12.88 3.78
N VAL A 7 10.73 -11.86 4.65
CA VAL A 7 9.67 -10.87 4.89
C VAL A 7 9.36 -10.07 3.62
N ALA A 8 10.39 -9.59 2.92
CA ALA A 8 10.21 -8.85 1.67
C ALA A 8 9.46 -9.70 0.62
N LEU A 9 9.86 -10.95 0.43
CA LEU A 9 9.23 -11.87 -0.52
C LEU A 9 7.76 -12.13 -0.14
N ALA A 10 7.49 -12.40 1.12
CA ALA A 10 6.12 -12.62 1.62
C ALA A 10 5.23 -11.38 1.38
N LEU A 11 5.74 -10.17 1.66
CA LEU A 11 5.02 -8.93 1.43
C LEU A 11 4.78 -8.68 -0.07
N VAL A 12 5.74 -8.97 -0.93
CA VAL A 12 5.58 -8.83 -2.38
C VAL A 12 4.48 -9.76 -2.89
N ILE A 13 4.50 -11.04 -2.50
CA ILE A 13 3.48 -12.01 -2.92
C ILE A 13 2.09 -11.57 -2.41
N GLU A 14 1.98 -11.19 -1.16
CA GLU A 14 0.73 -10.74 -0.56
C GLU A 14 0.18 -9.51 -1.30
N ARG A 15 1.02 -8.51 -1.60
CA ARG A 15 0.62 -7.30 -2.32
C ARG A 15 0.23 -7.57 -3.78
N LEU A 16 0.91 -8.49 -4.47
CA LEU A 16 0.53 -8.91 -5.84
C LEU A 16 -0.88 -9.51 -5.89
N VAL A 17 -1.30 -10.20 -4.83
CA VAL A 17 -2.65 -10.79 -4.74
C VAL A 17 -3.69 -9.79 -4.25
N SER A 18 -3.32 -8.93 -3.30
CA SER A 18 -4.24 -7.99 -2.64
C SER A 18 -4.53 -6.76 -3.52
N LEU A 19 -3.54 -6.21 -4.23
CA LEU A 19 -3.68 -5.03 -5.09
C LEU A 19 -4.11 -5.38 -6.53
N ARG A 20 -4.85 -6.48 -6.72
CA ARG A 20 -5.47 -6.78 -8.02
C ARG A 20 -6.67 -5.87 -8.25
N GLY A 21 -6.77 -5.25 -9.44
CA GLY A 21 -7.87 -4.35 -9.81
C GLY A 21 -9.25 -4.94 -9.55
N ALA A 22 -9.47 -6.20 -9.93
CA ALA A 22 -10.73 -6.90 -9.69
C ALA A 22 -11.14 -7.00 -8.21
N LYS A 23 -10.17 -6.93 -7.26
CA LYS A 23 -10.45 -6.94 -5.81
C LYS A 23 -10.61 -5.55 -5.21
N VAL A 24 -9.89 -4.56 -5.74
CA VAL A 24 -9.84 -3.20 -5.16
C VAL A 24 -10.90 -2.31 -5.79
N ALA A 25 -10.96 -2.27 -7.12
CA ALA A 25 -11.87 -1.42 -7.90
C ALA A 25 -12.39 -2.21 -9.13
N PRO A 26 -13.42 -3.07 -8.98
CA PRO A 26 -14.03 -3.76 -10.10
C PRO A 26 -14.66 -2.77 -11.09
N ASP A 27 -14.34 -2.89 -12.38
CA ASP A 27 -14.74 -1.94 -13.44
C ASP A 27 -16.25 -1.72 -13.54
N LYS A 28 -17.06 -2.75 -13.28
CA LYS A 28 -18.52 -2.69 -13.42
C LYS A 28 -19.25 -2.22 -12.17
N LEU A 29 -18.56 -2.15 -11.02
CA LEU A 29 -19.19 -1.89 -9.74
C LEU A 29 -19.89 -0.52 -9.68
N LEU A 30 -19.26 0.50 -10.23
CA LEU A 30 -19.83 1.84 -10.28
C LEU A 30 -21.12 1.89 -11.11
N ASP A 31 -21.11 1.28 -12.30
CA ASP A 31 -22.28 1.28 -13.18
C ASP A 31 -23.44 0.47 -12.58
N GLU A 32 -23.15 -0.61 -11.85
CA GLU A 32 -24.16 -1.36 -11.07
C GLU A 32 -24.76 -0.47 -9.97
N VAL A 33 -23.96 0.25 -9.19
CA VAL A 33 -24.45 1.14 -8.14
C VAL A 33 -25.26 2.28 -8.74
N ILE A 34 -24.81 2.88 -9.84
CA ILE A 34 -25.57 3.92 -10.55
C ILE A 34 -26.90 3.37 -11.07
N SER A 35 -26.93 2.16 -11.61
CA SER A 35 -28.18 1.56 -12.12
C SER A 35 -29.20 1.34 -11.00
N ILE A 36 -28.79 0.85 -9.85
CA ILE A 36 -29.63 0.65 -8.68
C ILE A 36 -30.15 2.00 -8.15
N THR A 37 -29.26 2.99 -8.01
CA THR A 37 -29.61 4.33 -7.51
C THR A 37 -30.43 5.15 -8.50
N ARG A 38 -30.62 4.74 -9.74
CA ARG A 38 -31.54 5.42 -10.68
C ARG A 38 -33.00 5.33 -10.25
N THR A 39 -33.40 4.22 -9.69
CA THR A 39 -34.81 3.92 -9.38
C THR A 39 -35.14 4.20 -7.92
N SER A 40 -34.30 3.80 -6.99
CA SER A 40 -34.50 3.96 -5.55
C SER A 40 -33.16 3.85 -4.80
N LEU A 41 -33.16 4.35 -3.57
CA LEU A 41 -32.03 4.07 -2.69
C LEU A 41 -32.00 2.58 -2.33
N PRO A 42 -30.82 1.92 -2.40
CA PRO A 42 -30.70 0.51 -2.09
C PRO A 42 -30.94 0.22 -0.60
N SER A 43 -31.43 -0.97 -0.31
CA SER A 43 -31.66 -1.43 1.07
C SER A 43 -30.35 -1.53 1.84
N SER A 44 -30.42 -1.52 3.17
CA SER A 44 -29.25 -1.64 4.05
C SER A 44 -28.42 -2.90 3.77
N ASP A 45 -29.07 -4.02 3.42
CA ASP A 45 -28.39 -5.28 3.09
C ASP A 45 -27.55 -5.19 1.81
N VAL A 46 -28.09 -4.52 0.78
CA VAL A 46 -27.35 -4.29 -0.47
C VAL A 46 -26.17 -3.38 -0.21
N VAL A 47 -26.34 -2.31 0.57
CA VAL A 47 -25.26 -1.39 0.94
C VAL A 47 -24.17 -2.10 1.77
N ASN A 48 -24.55 -3.01 2.66
CA ASN A 48 -23.60 -3.80 3.44
C ASN A 48 -22.81 -4.78 2.56
N LYS A 49 -23.46 -5.45 1.62
CA LYS A 49 -22.79 -6.32 0.62
C LYS A 49 -21.84 -5.51 -0.25
N LEU A 50 -22.25 -4.32 -0.71
CA LEU A 50 -21.41 -3.41 -1.46
C LEU A 50 -20.16 -3.02 -0.66
N ALA A 51 -20.32 -2.63 0.60
CA ALA A 51 -19.21 -2.27 1.48
C ALA A 51 -18.22 -3.43 1.72
N ALA A 52 -18.70 -4.67 1.71
CA ALA A 52 -17.87 -5.86 1.91
C ALA A 52 -17.18 -6.34 0.63
N SER A 53 -17.60 -5.86 -0.55
CA SER A 53 -17.14 -6.39 -1.84
C SER A 53 -15.72 -5.97 -2.22
N SER A 54 -15.36 -4.69 -1.98
CA SER A 54 -14.09 -4.12 -2.41
C SER A 54 -13.80 -2.78 -1.72
N ALA A 55 -12.58 -2.24 -1.91
CA ALA A 55 -12.23 -0.91 -1.41
C ALA A 55 -13.08 0.19 -2.06
N LEU A 56 -13.29 0.13 -3.38
CA LEU A 56 -14.24 1.01 -4.08
C LEU A 56 -15.65 0.85 -3.53
N GLY A 57 -16.10 -0.39 -3.30
CA GLY A 57 -17.42 -0.66 -2.72
C GLY A 57 -17.62 -0.03 -1.35
N GLN A 58 -16.58 0.02 -0.51
CA GLN A 58 -16.63 0.73 0.78
C GLN A 58 -16.85 2.22 0.62
N VAL A 59 -16.17 2.86 -0.33
CA VAL A 59 -16.31 4.29 -0.61
C VAL A 59 -17.71 4.60 -1.11
N LEU A 60 -18.20 3.86 -2.11
CA LEU A 60 -19.54 4.07 -2.67
C LEU A 60 -20.64 3.81 -1.63
N ALA A 61 -20.50 2.76 -0.82
CA ALA A 61 -21.44 2.45 0.26
C ALA A 61 -21.48 3.54 1.33
N ALA A 62 -20.37 4.20 1.64
CA ALA A 62 -20.35 5.32 2.59
C ALA A 62 -21.21 6.48 2.12
N GLY A 63 -21.11 6.85 0.85
CA GLY A 63 -21.97 7.92 0.27
C GLY A 63 -23.44 7.55 0.26
N VAL A 64 -23.79 6.31 -0.12
CA VAL A 64 -25.18 5.84 -0.10
C VAL A 64 -25.75 5.87 1.32
N ARG A 65 -24.99 5.37 2.30
CA ARG A 65 -25.41 5.38 3.73
C ARG A 65 -25.65 6.78 4.25
N SER A 66 -24.81 7.74 3.88
CA SER A 66 -24.95 9.12 4.38
C SER A 66 -26.22 9.77 3.87
N VAL A 67 -26.62 9.55 2.62
CA VAL A 67 -27.86 10.08 2.05
C VAL A 67 -29.10 9.39 2.66
N VAL A 68 -29.02 8.09 2.94
CA VAL A 68 -30.09 7.36 3.65
C VAL A 68 -30.26 7.86 5.08
N ALA A 69 -29.15 8.11 5.79
CA ALA A 69 -29.17 8.57 7.18
C ALA A 69 -29.60 10.04 7.31
N GLU A 70 -29.22 10.88 6.37
CA GLU A 70 -29.50 12.32 6.39
C GLU A 70 -30.05 12.79 5.03
N PRO A 71 -31.37 12.77 4.86
CA PRO A 71 -32.00 13.17 3.60
C PRO A 71 -31.79 14.65 3.22
N ARG A 72 -31.33 15.49 4.15
CA ARG A 72 -31.00 16.90 3.91
C ARG A 72 -29.53 17.18 3.76
N LEU A 73 -28.74 16.13 3.49
CA LEU A 73 -27.29 16.24 3.33
C LEU A 73 -26.95 17.18 2.16
N SER A 74 -26.06 18.14 2.41
CA SER A 74 -25.57 19.01 1.35
C SER A 74 -24.58 18.28 0.45
N GLU A 75 -24.46 18.70 -0.81
CA GLU A 75 -23.48 18.14 -1.75
C GLU A 75 -22.06 18.22 -1.19
N ARG A 76 -21.71 19.33 -0.55
CA ARG A 76 -20.41 19.53 0.10
C ARG A 76 -20.17 18.49 1.21
N ALA A 77 -21.17 18.19 2.02
CA ALA A 77 -21.07 17.19 3.07
C ALA A 77 -20.94 15.78 2.49
N LEU A 78 -21.67 15.46 1.41
CA LEU A 78 -21.55 14.19 0.71
C LEU A 78 -20.14 13.99 0.14
N ARG A 79 -19.55 15.01 -0.49
CA ARG A 79 -18.16 14.97 -0.98
C ARG A 79 -17.17 14.73 0.16
N ALA A 80 -17.35 15.38 1.31
CA ALA A 80 -16.51 15.16 2.48
C ALA A 80 -16.62 13.71 3.02
N VAL A 81 -17.80 13.09 2.96
CA VAL A 81 -17.98 11.66 3.30
C VAL A 81 -17.18 10.76 2.35
N PHE A 82 -17.26 11.00 1.05
CA PHE A 82 -16.48 10.25 0.06
C PHE A 82 -14.98 10.42 0.26
N GLU A 83 -14.51 11.64 0.46
CA GLU A 83 -13.10 11.93 0.72
C GLU A 83 -12.58 11.20 1.97
N ASN A 84 -13.34 11.22 3.06
CA ASN A 84 -12.98 10.51 4.28
C ASN A 84 -12.95 8.99 4.08
N ALA A 85 -13.97 8.42 3.43
CA ALA A 85 -14.03 7.00 3.12
C ALA A 85 -12.89 6.57 2.18
N GLY A 86 -12.56 7.42 1.20
CA GLY A 86 -11.43 7.24 0.29
C GLY A 86 -10.10 7.19 1.04
N ARG A 87 -9.84 8.17 1.92
CA ARG A 87 -8.61 8.20 2.76
C ARG A 87 -8.46 6.93 3.61
N VAL A 88 -9.54 6.47 4.23
CA VAL A 88 -9.52 5.22 5.03
C VAL A 88 -9.22 4.02 4.16
N SER A 89 -9.80 3.94 2.96
CA SER A 89 -9.57 2.85 2.02
C SER A 89 -8.12 2.84 1.49
N VAL A 90 -7.58 3.99 1.11
CA VAL A 90 -6.18 4.16 0.68
C VAL A 90 -5.22 3.74 1.79
N HIS A 91 -5.46 4.19 3.03
CA HIS A 91 -4.62 3.81 4.17
C HIS A 91 -4.55 2.29 4.37
N ARG A 92 -5.65 1.57 4.15
CA ARG A 92 -5.66 0.10 4.18
C ARG A 92 -4.87 -0.54 3.04
N LEU A 93 -4.95 0.04 1.83
CA LEU A 93 -4.19 -0.43 0.67
C LEU A 93 -2.68 -0.23 0.86
N GLU A 94 -2.26 0.83 1.55
CA GLU A 94 -0.85 1.13 1.86
C GLU A 94 -0.26 0.32 3.01
N ARG A 95 -1.04 -0.44 3.74
CA ARG A 95 -0.71 -1.03 5.03
C ARG A 95 0.67 -1.68 5.13
N TYR A 96 1.13 -2.39 4.11
CA TYR A 96 2.43 -3.10 4.15
C TYR A 96 3.49 -2.47 3.24
N LEU A 97 3.12 -1.41 2.51
CA LEU A 97 4.07 -0.74 1.62
C LEU A 97 5.20 -0.08 2.42
N ASN A 98 4.87 0.55 3.54
CA ASN A 98 5.87 1.19 4.39
C ASN A 98 6.91 0.18 4.90
N THR A 99 6.49 -1.03 5.30
CA THR A 99 7.43 -2.09 5.72
C THR A 99 8.33 -2.51 4.57
N LEU A 100 7.78 -2.68 3.36
CA LEU A 100 8.58 -3.03 2.18
C LEU A 100 9.57 -1.91 1.82
N GLY A 101 9.14 -0.64 1.91
CA GLY A 101 10.01 0.53 1.73
C GLY A 101 11.12 0.60 2.78
N THR A 102 10.81 0.28 4.03
CA THR A 102 11.81 0.20 5.11
C THR A 102 12.84 -0.89 4.84
N ILE A 103 12.44 -2.07 4.39
CA ILE A 103 13.38 -3.14 4.02
C ILE A 103 14.26 -2.69 2.85
N ALA A 104 13.68 -2.05 1.84
CA ALA A 104 14.42 -1.56 0.68
C ALA A 104 15.52 -0.55 1.05
N THR A 105 15.30 0.27 2.07
CA THR A 105 16.27 1.26 2.54
C THR A 105 17.22 0.72 3.61
N ALA A 106 16.74 -0.14 4.51
CA ALA A 106 17.54 -0.65 5.62
C ALA A 106 18.46 -1.82 5.20
N ALA A 107 18.08 -2.64 4.21
CA ALA A 107 18.88 -3.79 3.82
C ALA A 107 20.30 -3.43 3.34
N PRO A 108 20.54 -2.38 2.51
CA PRO A 108 21.88 -1.96 2.14
C PRO A 108 22.68 -1.45 3.34
N LEU A 109 22.03 -0.73 4.28
CA LEU A 109 22.68 -0.23 5.49
C LEU A 109 23.12 -1.36 6.41
N LEU A 110 22.29 -2.40 6.55
CA LEU A 110 22.65 -3.62 7.28
C LEU A 110 23.81 -4.36 6.60
N GLY A 111 23.84 -4.40 5.27
CA GLY A 111 24.94 -4.94 4.51
C GLY A 111 26.24 -4.16 4.77
N LEU A 112 26.19 -2.83 4.68
CA LEU A 112 27.31 -1.95 4.98
C LEU A 112 27.78 -2.12 6.44
N PHE A 113 26.85 -2.17 7.38
CA PHE A 113 27.19 -2.43 8.79
C PHE A 113 27.94 -3.75 8.97
N GLY A 114 27.52 -4.81 8.28
CA GLY A 114 28.23 -6.07 8.27
C GLY A 114 29.66 -6.00 7.73
N THR A 115 29.92 -5.13 6.74
CA THR A 115 31.31 -4.92 6.26
C THR A 115 32.15 -4.19 7.31
N VAL A 116 31.59 -3.20 8.00
CA VAL A 116 32.30 -2.45 9.05
C VAL A 116 32.70 -3.39 10.20
N VAL A 117 31.76 -4.22 10.68
CA VAL A 117 32.04 -5.21 11.73
C VAL A 117 33.08 -6.21 11.27
N GLY A 118 32.96 -6.78 10.08
CA GLY A 118 33.92 -7.72 9.53
C GLY A 118 35.32 -7.14 9.39
N MET A 119 35.44 -5.87 8.98
CA MET A 119 36.74 -5.18 8.91
C MET A 119 37.37 -4.97 10.30
N ILE A 120 36.54 -4.59 11.30
CA ILE A 120 37.02 -4.43 12.69
C ILE A 120 37.58 -5.78 13.21
N GLU A 121 36.87 -6.89 12.98
CA GLU A 121 37.31 -8.21 13.41
C GLU A 121 38.63 -8.62 12.73
N ILE A 122 38.76 -8.37 11.41
CA ILE A 122 39.98 -8.70 10.65
C ILE A 122 41.18 -7.91 11.18
N PHE A 123 41.04 -6.59 11.34
CA PHE A 123 42.16 -5.76 11.84
C PHE A 123 42.43 -6.00 13.32
N GLY A 124 41.40 -6.26 14.13
CA GLY A 124 41.56 -6.58 15.54
C GLY A 124 42.23 -7.93 15.83
N SER A 125 42.13 -8.89 14.88
CA SER A 125 42.76 -10.19 15.01
C SER A 125 44.26 -10.25 14.57
N GLN A 126 44.73 -9.13 13.95
CA GLN A 126 46.14 -9.06 13.54
C GLN A 126 46.99 -8.72 14.78
N ALA A 127 47.83 -9.70 15.21
CA ALA A 127 48.70 -9.53 16.34
C ALA A 127 49.75 -8.44 16.11
N PRO A 128 50.16 -7.68 17.15
CA PRO A 128 51.18 -6.65 17.04
C PRO A 128 52.56 -7.17 16.67
N THR A 129 52.75 -8.49 16.64
CA THR A 129 54.03 -9.17 16.47
C THR A 129 54.44 -9.46 15.02
N GLY A 130 53.87 -8.78 14.03
CA GLY A 130 54.47 -8.64 12.71
C GLY A 130 54.24 -9.81 11.71
N GLY A 131 53.26 -10.66 11.92
CA GLY A 131 52.93 -11.75 10.98
C GLY A 131 51.57 -11.59 10.31
N SER A 132 51.35 -10.51 9.52
CA SER A 132 50.13 -10.43 8.70
C SER A 132 50.17 -11.39 7.54
N ASN A 133 49.24 -12.35 7.48
CA ASN A 133 49.07 -13.22 6.30
C ASN A 133 48.19 -12.48 5.27
N PRO A 134 48.77 -12.00 4.12
CA PRO A 134 48.00 -11.25 3.12
C PRO A 134 46.80 -12.02 2.55
N ALA A 135 46.93 -13.36 2.48
CA ALA A 135 45.84 -14.22 1.99
C ALA A 135 44.67 -14.26 2.97
N GLN A 136 44.93 -14.26 4.27
CA GLN A 136 43.92 -14.24 5.32
C GLN A 136 43.21 -12.89 5.37
N LEU A 137 43.94 -11.80 5.19
CA LEU A 137 43.39 -10.46 5.08
C LEU A 137 42.48 -10.33 3.86
N ALA A 138 42.94 -10.78 2.68
CA ALA A 138 42.18 -10.73 1.46
C ALA A 138 40.89 -11.57 1.56
N HIS A 139 40.94 -12.74 2.17
CA HIS A 139 39.76 -13.58 2.42
C HIS A 139 38.74 -12.86 3.32
N GLY A 140 39.19 -12.29 4.42
CA GLY A 140 38.30 -11.58 5.35
C GLY A 140 37.64 -10.34 4.71
N ILE A 141 38.38 -9.56 3.92
CA ILE A 141 37.82 -8.46 3.14
C ILE A 141 36.73 -8.97 2.17
N SER A 142 37.00 -10.06 1.47
CA SER A 142 36.02 -10.68 0.53
C SER A 142 34.73 -11.07 1.25
N VAL A 143 34.84 -11.72 2.41
CA VAL A 143 33.68 -12.12 3.24
C VAL A 143 32.87 -10.88 3.67
N ALA A 144 33.54 -9.81 4.10
CA ALA A 144 32.89 -8.57 4.45
C ALA A 144 32.11 -7.96 3.28
N LEU A 145 32.69 -7.92 2.08
CA LEU A 145 32.05 -7.38 0.88
C LEU A 145 30.81 -8.16 0.45
N TYR A 146 30.75 -9.49 0.69
CA TYR A 146 29.54 -10.27 0.41
C TYR A 146 28.32 -9.78 1.21
N ASN A 147 28.50 -9.29 2.42
CA ASN A 147 27.39 -8.75 3.22
C ASN A 147 26.71 -7.56 2.54
N THR A 148 27.49 -6.64 1.94
CA THR A 148 26.93 -5.52 1.18
C THR A 148 26.27 -6.00 -0.10
N ALA A 149 26.88 -6.95 -0.82
CA ALA A 149 26.29 -7.52 -2.04
C ALA A 149 24.93 -8.17 -1.75
N PHE A 150 24.77 -8.93 -0.67
CA PHE A 150 23.51 -9.50 -0.24
C PHE A 150 22.50 -8.43 0.17
N GLY A 151 22.95 -7.35 0.84
CA GLY A 151 22.09 -6.21 1.17
C GLY A 151 21.47 -5.56 -0.06
N LEU A 152 22.28 -5.32 -1.08
CA LEU A 152 21.83 -4.76 -2.35
C LEU A 152 20.93 -5.73 -3.14
N MET A 153 21.24 -7.01 -3.14
CA MET A 153 20.43 -8.05 -3.79
C MET A 153 19.00 -8.11 -3.24
N ILE A 154 18.79 -7.83 -1.94
CA ILE A 154 17.47 -7.76 -1.32
C ILE A 154 16.81 -6.40 -1.59
N ALA A 155 17.59 -5.33 -1.45
CA ALA A 155 17.05 -3.96 -1.50
C ALA A 155 16.54 -3.57 -2.89
N ILE A 156 17.24 -3.95 -3.95
CA ILE A 156 16.88 -3.54 -5.32
C ILE A 156 15.50 -4.08 -5.71
N PRO A 157 15.21 -5.40 -5.62
CA PRO A 157 13.87 -5.90 -5.91
C PRO A 157 12.81 -5.32 -4.97
N ALA A 158 13.11 -5.20 -3.67
CA ALA A 158 12.17 -4.64 -2.70
C ALA A 158 11.78 -3.20 -3.06
N LEU A 159 12.74 -2.36 -3.49
CA LEU A 159 12.49 -1.00 -3.93
C LEU A 159 11.66 -0.94 -5.22
N MET A 160 11.96 -1.82 -6.18
CA MET A 160 11.21 -1.88 -7.44
C MET A 160 9.74 -2.24 -7.18
N PHE A 161 9.47 -3.27 -6.37
CA PHE A 161 8.11 -3.66 -6.02
C PHE A 161 7.42 -2.62 -5.15
N TYR A 162 8.10 -1.98 -4.21
CA TYR A 162 7.56 -0.87 -3.43
C TYR A 162 7.05 0.25 -4.34
N ARG A 163 7.85 0.71 -5.29
CA ARG A 163 7.45 1.75 -6.25
C ARG A 163 6.31 1.32 -7.15
N TYR A 164 6.34 0.09 -7.64
CA TYR A 164 5.25 -0.47 -8.43
C TYR A 164 3.93 -0.49 -7.67
N PHE A 165 3.92 -1.00 -6.44
CA PHE A 165 2.70 -1.05 -5.64
C PHE A 165 2.22 0.34 -5.22
N ARG A 166 3.14 1.26 -4.94
CA ARG A 166 2.79 2.65 -4.66
C ARG A 166 2.03 3.27 -5.83
N GLY A 167 2.57 3.17 -7.04
CA GLY A 167 1.88 3.65 -8.24
C GLY A 167 0.52 2.97 -8.48
N ARG A 168 0.38 1.68 -8.12
CA ARG A 168 -0.92 0.99 -8.19
C ARG A 168 -1.93 1.57 -7.20
N VAL A 169 -1.52 1.87 -5.97
CA VAL A 169 -2.40 2.47 -4.96
C VAL A 169 -2.80 3.88 -5.37
N ASP A 170 -1.87 4.68 -5.89
CA ASP A 170 -2.14 6.02 -6.39
C ASP A 170 -3.17 5.98 -7.55
N GLY A 171 -3.07 5.00 -8.46
CA GLY A 171 -4.05 4.77 -9.51
C GLY A 171 -5.44 4.44 -8.95
N PHE A 172 -5.54 3.54 -7.98
CA PHE A 172 -6.82 3.23 -7.33
C PHE A 172 -7.41 4.41 -6.58
N THR A 173 -6.59 5.31 -6.05
CA THR A 173 -7.07 6.55 -5.42
C THR A 173 -7.82 7.41 -6.43
N VAL A 174 -7.23 7.62 -7.60
CA VAL A 174 -7.86 8.36 -8.70
C VAL A 174 -9.15 7.68 -9.17
N ASP A 175 -9.15 6.36 -9.32
CA ASP A 175 -10.35 5.61 -9.71
C ASP A 175 -11.49 5.77 -8.68
N MET A 176 -11.18 5.73 -7.39
CA MET A 176 -12.17 5.92 -6.31
C MET A 176 -12.70 7.35 -6.28
N GLU A 177 -11.86 8.35 -6.49
CA GLU A 177 -12.26 9.76 -6.56
C GLU A 177 -13.19 10.00 -7.76
N GLN A 178 -12.83 9.51 -8.95
CA GLN A 178 -13.67 9.63 -10.14
C GLN A 178 -15.00 8.92 -9.97
N ALA A 179 -15.01 7.75 -9.36
CA ALA A 179 -16.24 7.00 -9.09
C ALA A 179 -17.15 7.75 -8.11
N ALA A 180 -16.60 8.35 -7.06
CA ALA A 180 -17.32 9.17 -6.11
C ALA A 180 -17.94 10.39 -6.80
N GLU A 181 -17.17 11.14 -7.61
CA GLU A 181 -17.64 12.29 -8.35
C GLU A 181 -18.79 11.94 -9.32
N ARG A 182 -18.70 10.82 -10.00
CA ARG A 182 -19.79 10.33 -10.89
C ARG A 182 -21.04 9.92 -10.11
N LEU A 183 -20.92 9.45 -8.87
CA LEU A 183 -22.07 9.02 -8.07
C LEU A 183 -22.77 10.19 -7.36
N VAL A 184 -22.07 11.29 -7.03
CA VAL A 184 -22.64 12.46 -6.34
C VAL A 184 -23.94 12.97 -6.96
N PRO A 185 -24.02 13.28 -8.28
CA PRO A 185 -25.26 13.81 -8.89
C PRO A 185 -26.43 12.82 -8.79
N HIS A 186 -26.15 11.51 -8.80
CA HIS A 186 -27.20 10.49 -8.69
C HIS A 186 -27.77 10.41 -7.29
N LEU A 187 -26.92 10.52 -6.26
CA LEU A 187 -27.35 10.51 -4.86
C LEU A 187 -28.05 11.80 -4.46
N MET A 188 -27.61 12.95 -4.99
CA MET A 188 -28.23 14.26 -4.70
C MET A 188 -29.67 14.39 -5.19
N ARG A 189 -30.12 13.51 -6.08
CA ARG A 189 -31.55 13.45 -6.47
C ARG A 189 -32.46 13.02 -5.33
N PHE A 190 -31.94 12.24 -4.38
CA PHE A 190 -32.67 11.75 -3.21
C PHE A 190 -32.52 12.69 -2.00
N ALA A 191 -31.58 13.64 -2.07
CA ALA A 191 -31.46 14.65 -1.05
C ALA A 191 -32.61 15.67 -1.19
N VAL A 192 -33.40 15.85 -0.13
CA VAL A 192 -34.44 16.85 -0.08
C VAL A 192 -33.77 18.23 -0.14
N LYS A 193 -34.08 19.00 -1.17
CA LYS A 193 -33.60 20.38 -1.25
C LYS A 193 -33.93 21.10 0.07
N SER A 194 -32.87 21.48 0.80
CA SER A 194 -33.01 22.40 1.91
C SER A 194 -33.55 23.71 1.31
N SER A 195 -34.85 24.02 1.53
CA SER A 195 -35.37 25.32 1.26
C SER A 195 -34.63 26.32 2.15
N ALA A 196 -33.85 27.20 1.51
CA ALA A 196 -33.18 28.30 2.15
C ALA A 196 -34.14 29.20 2.94
#